data_d58d572da4745ab5966f0eadb3d76643
#
_entry.id   d58d572da4745ab5966f0eadb3d76643
#
_cell.length_a   1.000
_cell.length_b   1.000
_cell.length_c   1.000
_cell.angle_alpha   90.00
_cell.angle_beta   90.00
_cell.angle_gamma   90.00
#
_symmetry.space_group_name_H-M   'P 1'
#
loop_
_entity.id
_entity.type
_entity.pdbx_description
1 polymer ?
#
loop_
_entity_poly.entity_id
_entity_poly.type
_entity_poly.pdbx_seq_one_letter_code
_entity_poly.pdbx_strand_id
1 'polypeptide(L)'
;FLKDEATKNKYKDVGLVIKISESELSADDEKIISSIVDKEDNIYFMCGQINKTEVNSLLKDVDVYVSLHRSEGFGLVMAEAMYLGTPVIATAWSGNTEFMNDHTACMVGYDMIELDKDYDVFKKGNVWADAHIDEAADYMVRLYEDKEYYNTKAVNGQAYAREHLAYKRSADIVSERLRQIHSKS
;
A
#
# COMPACT_ATOMS: atom_id res chain seq x y z
N PHE A 1 -6.87 -10.29 11.99
CA PHE A 1 -7.46 -11.12 10.95
C PHE A 1 -7.43 -12.59 11.37
N LEU A 2 -6.31 -13.25 11.54
CA LEU A 2 -6.21 -14.66 11.92
C LEU A 2 -6.08 -14.83 13.45
N LYS A 3 -7.09 -14.40 14.21
CA LYS A 3 -7.01 -14.35 15.69
C LYS A 3 -7.33 -15.68 16.39
N ASP A 4 -8.05 -16.59 15.73
CA ASP A 4 -8.50 -17.86 16.31
C ASP A 4 -8.43 -19.01 15.28
N GLU A 5 -8.47 -20.25 15.75
CA GLU A 5 -8.37 -21.47 14.94
C GLU A 5 -9.46 -21.59 13.87
N ALA A 6 -10.68 -21.13 14.15
CA ALA A 6 -11.78 -21.20 13.17
C ALA A 6 -11.51 -20.24 12.00
N THR A 7 -11.05 -19.03 12.29
CA THR A 7 -10.65 -18.04 11.30
C THR A 7 -9.43 -18.49 10.50
N LYS A 8 -8.42 -19.08 11.15
CA LYS A 8 -7.25 -19.67 10.47
C LYS A 8 -7.65 -20.77 9.50
N ASN A 9 -8.53 -21.67 9.92
CA ASN A 9 -9.03 -22.75 9.06
C ASN A 9 -9.87 -22.26 7.88
N LYS A 10 -10.64 -21.20 8.06
CA LYS A 10 -11.46 -20.60 6.98
C LYS A 10 -10.59 -19.96 5.89
N TYR A 11 -9.48 -19.32 6.27
CA TYR A 11 -8.58 -18.58 5.38
C TYR A 11 -7.21 -19.25 5.24
N LYS A 12 -7.15 -20.58 5.31
CA LYS A 12 -5.92 -21.37 5.25
C LYS A 12 -5.13 -21.22 3.95
N ASP A 13 -5.75 -20.77 2.88
CA ASP A 13 -5.18 -20.51 1.57
C ASP A 13 -4.75 -19.03 1.37
N VAL A 14 -4.88 -18.20 2.42
CA VAL A 14 -4.42 -16.82 2.42
C VAL A 14 -3.01 -16.75 2.98
N GLY A 15 -2.10 -16.12 2.26
CA GLY A 15 -0.72 -15.84 2.70
C GLY A 15 -0.40 -14.36 2.70
N LEU A 16 0.53 -13.95 3.54
CA LEU A 16 1.07 -12.60 3.60
C LEU A 16 2.55 -12.60 3.26
N VAL A 17 2.94 -11.85 2.24
CA VAL A 17 4.34 -11.58 1.92
C VAL A 17 4.71 -10.18 2.40
N ILE A 18 5.70 -10.08 3.29
CA ILE A 18 6.25 -8.83 3.80
C ILE A 18 7.61 -8.61 3.17
N LYS A 19 7.71 -7.61 2.28
CA LYS A 19 8.98 -7.22 1.64
C LYS A 19 9.67 -6.14 2.46
N ILE A 20 10.90 -6.41 2.88
CA ILE A 20 11.72 -5.50 3.70
C ILE A 20 13.09 -5.30 3.05
N SER A 21 13.62 -4.07 3.12
CA SER A 21 15.02 -3.79 2.77
C SER A 21 15.93 -4.20 3.93
N GLU A 22 17.03 -4.91 3.64
CA GLU A 22 17.98 -5.34 4.68
C GLU A 22 18.57 -4.17 5.48
N SER A 23 18.71 -3.00 4.85
CA SER A 23 19.24 -1.80 5.50
C SER A 23 18.30 -1.18 6.54
N GLU A 24 17.05 -1.66 6.60
CA GLU A 24 16.00 -1.11 7.46
C GLU A 24 15.73 -1.96 8.71
N LEU A 25 16.36 -3.12 8.83
CA LEU A 25 16.15 -4.05 9.94
C LEU A 25 17.13 -3.78 11.08
N SER A 26 16.58 -3.53 12.27
CA SER A 26 17.33 -3.59 13.52
C SER A 26 17.36 -5.03 14.07
N ALA A 27 18.29 -5.30 15.01
CA ALA A 27 18.35 -6.60 15.69
C ALA A 27 17.06 -6.94 16.48
N ASP A 28 16.29 -5.93 16.88
CA ASP A 28 15.01 -6.16 17.55
C ASP A 28 13.91 -6.46 16.55
N ASP A 29 13.93 -5.85 15.35
CA ASP A 29 13.01 -6.20 14.25
C ASP A 29 13.24 -7.64 13.79
N GLU A 30 14.49 -8.11 13.68
CA GLU A 30 14.82 -9.51 13.35
C GLU A 30 14.22 -10.49 14.35
N LYS A 31 14.24 -10.19 15.65
CA LYS A 31 13.61 -11.02 16.69
C LYS A 31 12.10 -11.06 16.56
N ILE A 32 11.48 -9.92 16.27
CA ILE A 32 10.02 -9.83 16.05
C ILE A 32 9.63 -10.65 14.83
N ILE A 33 10.35 -10.50 13.71
CA ILE A 33 10.13 -11.26 12.48
C ILE A 33 10.23 -12.76 12.74
N SER A 34 11.33 -13.22 13.37
CA SER A 34 11.53 -14.63 13.70
C SER A 34 10.39 -15.17 14.56
N SER A 35 9.95 -14.40 15.55
CA SER A 35 8.84 -14.80 16.44
C SER A 35 7.49 -14.94 15.73
N ILE A 36 7.29 -14.24 14.59
CA ILE A 36 6.09 -14.34 13.77
C ILE A 36 6.18 -15.55 12.85
N VAL A 37 7.31 -15.69 12.13
CA VAL A 37 7.54 -16.82 11.21
C VAL A 37 7.48 -18.17 11.93
N ASP A 38 7.99 -18.25 13.16
CA ASP A 38 7.95 -19.47 13.96
C ASP A 38 6.52 -19.90 14.40
N LYS A 39 5.55 -19.00 14.29
CA LYS A 39 4.18 -19.22 14.75
C LYS A 39 3.14 -19.32 13.63
N GLU A 40 3.41 -18.71 12.48
CA GLU A 40 2.44 -18.54 11.41
C GLU A 40 3.01 -19.03 10.08
N ASP A 41 2.57 -20.19 9.64
CA ASP A 41 3.06 -20.87 8.43
C ASP A 41 2.76 -20.15 7.12
N ASN A 42 1.85 -19.18 7.15
CA ASN A 42 1.39 -18.44 5.97
C ASN A 42 1.87 -16.97 5.93
N ILE A 43 2.87 -16.62 6.74
CA ILE A 43 3.54 -15.31 6.70
C ILE A 43 4.97 -15.50 6.23
N TYR A 44 5.32 -14.81 5.13
CA TYR A 44 6.61 -14.92 4.47
C TYR A 44 7.32 -13.57 4.47
N PHE A 45 8.57 -13.55 4.92
CA PHE A 45 9.41 -12.36 4.85
C PHE A 45 10.38 -12.47 3.67
N MET A 46 10.34 -11.50 2.79
CA MET A 46 11.26 -11.33 1.68
C MET A 46 12.24 -10.21 2.00
N CYS A 47 13.42 -10.56 2.53
CA CYS A 47 14.50 -9.62 2.85
C CYS A 47 15.44 -9.42 1.65
N GLY A 48 16.05 -8.22 1.56
CA GLY A 48 17.02 -7.90 0.53
C GLY A 48 16.49 -6.92 -0.52
N GLN A 49 17.38 -6.54 -1.44
CA GLN A 49 17.04 -5.66 -2.54
C GLN A 49 16.55 -6.47 -3.74
N ILE A 50 15.46 -6.05 -4.34
CA ILE A 50 14.95 -6.56 -5.60
C ILE A 50 14.87 -5.42 -6.62
N ASN A 51 15.08 -5.75 -7.89
CA ASN A 51 15.03 -4.75 -8.95
C ASN A 51 13.58 -4.38 -9.32
N LYS A 52 13.43 -3.33 -10.13
CA LYS A 52 12.11 -2.81 -10.51
C LYS A 52 11.22 -3.85 -11.21
N THR A 53 11.80 -4.71 -12.03
CA THR A 53 11.06 -5.77 -12.74
C THR A 53 10.52 -6.80 -11.75
N GLU A 54 11.32 -7.18 -10.77
CA GLU A 54 10.92 -8.12 -9.71
C GLU A 54 9.82 -7.52 -8.81
N VAL A 55 9.92 -6.23 -8.46
CA VAL A 55 8.84 -5.51 -7.74
C VAL A 55 7.55 -5.56 -8.54
N ASN A 56 7.59 -5.23 -9.82
CA ASN A 56 6.40 -5.24 -10.69
C ASN A 56 5.82 -6.65 -10.86
N SER A 57 6.67 -7.68 -10.93
CA SER A 57 6.21 -9.07 -10.97
C SER A 57 5.51 -9.45 -9.67
N LEU A 58 6.12 -9.13 -8.52
CA LEU A 58 5.51 -9.38 -7.21
C LEU A 58 4.16 -8.69 -7.08
N LEU A 59 4.07 -7.40 -7.43
CA LEU A 59 2.82 -6.64 -7.39
C LEU A 59 1.72 -7.22 -8.29
N LYS A 60 2.11 -7.83 -9.41
CA LYS A 60 1.18 -8.47 -10.34
C LYS A 60 0.73 -9.85 -9.87
N ASP A 61 1.59 -10.56 -9.16
CA ASP A 61 1.38 -11.95 -8.73
C ASP A 61 0.58 -12.04 -7.41
N VAL A 62 0.56 -10.98 -6.60
CA VAL A 62 -0.27 -10.92 -5.39
C VAL A 62 -1.70 -10.49 -5.71
N ASP A 63 -2.66 -11.02 -4.95
CA ASP A 63 -4.06 -10.64 -5.09
C ASP A 63 -4.35 -9.23 -4.57
N VAL A 64 -3.65 -8.78 -3.54
CA VAL A 64 -3.89 -7.48 -2.88
C VAL A 64 -2.56 -6.89 -2.41
N TYR A 65 -2.35 -5.60 -2.65
CA TYR A 65 -1.26 -4.84 -2.05
C TYR A 65 -1.75 -4.08 -0.83
N VAL A 66 -1.03 -4.18 0.29
CA VAL A 66 -1.40 -3.52 1.56
C VAL A 66 -0.31 -2.55 2.00
N SER A 67 -0.71 -1.31 2.30
CA SER A 67 0.18 -0.27 2.85
C SER A 67 -0.52 0.50 3.96
N LEU A 68 -0.26 0.12 5.20
CA LEU A 68 -0.74 0.83 6.39
C LEU A 68 0.31 1.86 6.82
N HIS A 69 0.71 2.71 5.88
CA HIS A 69 1.73 3.72 6.08
C HIS A 69 1.27 4.81 7.05
N ARG A 70 2.21 5.39 7.77
CA ARG A 70 1.99 6.49 8.70
C ARG A 70 2.22 7.86 8.06
N SER A 71 3.04 7.89 7.01
CA SER A 71 3.31 9.03 6.16
C SER A 71 3.83 8.54 4.81
N GLU A 72 3.49 9.22 3.73
CA GLU A 72 3.88 8.86 2.38
C GLU A 72 4.02 10.12 1.53
N GLY A 73 5.08 10.23 0.73
CA GLY A 73 5.29 11.37 -0.14
C GLY A 73 4.33 11.41 -1.33
N PHE A 74 4.19 10.29 -2.02
CA PHE A 74 3.29 10.13 -3.17
C PHE A 74 2.55 8.79 -3.12
N GLY A 75 3.24 7.69 -2.78
CA GLY A 75 2.68 6.35 -2.83
C GLY A 75 2.97 5.64 -4.15
N LEU A 76 4.21 5.72 -4.61
CA LEU A 76 4.60 5.19 -5.92
C LEU A 76 4.27 3.70 -6.08
N VAL A 77 4.52 2.88 -5.06
CA VAL A 77 4.23 1.44 -5.10
C VAL A 77 2.72 1.18 -5.14
N MET A 78 1.91 1.99 -4.45
CA MET A 78 0.44 1.92 -4.52
C MET A 78 -0.05 2.27 -5.93
N ALA A 79 0.48 3.33 -6.53
CA ALA A 79 0.14 3.72 -7.91
C ALA A 79 0.50 2.63 -8.92
N GLU A 80 1.64 1.96 -8.73
CA GLU A 80 2.11 0.86 -9.57
C GLU A 80 1.23 -0.39 -9.42
N ALA A 81 0.85 -0.75 -8.20
CA ALA A 81 -0.10 -1.84 -7.95
C ALA A 81 -1.43 -1.58 -8.67
N MET A 82 -1.99 -0.38 -8.52
CA MET A 82 -3.20 0.02 -9.23
C MET A 82 -3.01 -0.05 -10.75
N TYR A 83 -1.90 0.44 -11.29
CA TYR A 83 -1.61 0.39 -12.73
C TYR A 83 -1.56 -1.04 -13.27
N LEU A 84 -1.06 -1.98 -12.49
CA LEU A 84 -1.01 -3.40 -12.81
C LEU A 84 -2.36 -4.10 -12.66
N GLY A 85 -3.32 -3.49 -11.99
CA GLY A 85 -4.66 -4.04 -11.73
C GLY A 85 -4.78 -4.79 -10.42
N THR A 86 -3.83 -4.62 -9.53
CA THR A 86 -3.85 -5.19 -8.18
C THR A 86 -4.59 -4.25 -7.24
N PRO A 87 -5.68 -4.69 -6.59
CA PRO A 87 -6.37 -3.91 -5.57
C PRO A 87 -5.44 -3.45 -4.45
N VAL A 88 -5.67 -2.24 -3.95
CA VAL A 88 -4.85 -1.65 -2.89
C VAL A 88 -5.69 -1.39 -1.65
N ILE A 89 -5.17 -1.82 -0.49
CA ILE A 89 -5.63 -1.39 0.84
C ILE A 89 -4.58 -0.42 1.38
N ALA A 90 -4.95 0.81 1.71
CA ALA A 90 -3.97 1.79 2.19
C ALA A 90 -4.58 2.78 3.16
N THR A 91 -3.76 3.33 4.07
CA THR A 91 -4.16 4.43 4.95
C THR A 91 -4.67 5.61 4.13
N ALA A 92 -5.83 6.15 4.49
CA ALA A 92 -6.46 7.30 3.82
C ALA A 92 -5.78 8.63 4.18
N TRP A 93 -4.44 8.66 4.16
CA TRP A 93 -3.64 9.79 4.62
C TRP A 93 -2.42 10.03 3.75
N SER A 94 -2.08 11.31 3.55
CA SER A 94 -0.85 11.76 2.88
C SER A 94 -0.92 11.67 1.34
N GLY A 95 0.21 11.55 0.63
CA GLY A 95 0.30 11.75 -0.80
C GLY A 95 -0.53 10.81 -1.68
N ASN A 96 -0.85 9.62 -1.22
CA ASN A 96 -1.69 8.68 -1.97
C ASN A 96 -3.15 9.15 -2.14
N THR A 97 -3.64 10.03 -1.29
CA THR A 97 -5.01 10.58 -1.39
C THR A 97 -5.22 11.47 -2.61
N GLU A 98 -4.15 11.88 -3.27
CA GLU A 98 -4.22 12.60 -4.55
C GLU A 98 -4.76 11.73 -5.71
N PHE A 99 -4.60 10.40 -5.62
CA PHE A 99 -5.00 9.49 -6.70
C PHE A 99 -5.81 8.28 -6.22
N MET A 100 -5.97 8.08 -4.91
CA MET A 100 -6.75 7.00 -4.32
C MET A 100 -8.00 7.56 -3.63
N ASN A 101 -9.10 6.84 -3.78
CA ASN A 101 -10.37 7.10 -3.10
C ASN A 101 -11.20 5.82 -3.01
N ASP A 102 -12.37 5.88 -2.36
CA ASP A 102 -13.24 4.72 -2.14
C ASP A 102 -13.76 4.05 -3.42
N HIS A 103 -13.67 4.66 -4.59
CA HIS A 103 -14.00 4.02 -5.86
C HIS A 103 -12.84 3.20 -6.41
N THR A 104 -11.60 3.63 -6.16
CA THR A 104 -10.38 3.09 -6.78
C THR A 104 -9.56 2.19 -5.88
N ALA A 105 -9.75 2.27 -4.55
CA ALA A 105 -8.98 1.51 -3.56
C ALA A 105 -9.81 1.23 -2.30
N CYS A 106 -9.24 0.53 -1.34
CA CYS A 106 -9.78 0.35 0.01
C CYS A 106 -9.07 1.34 0.94
N MET A 107 -9.77 2.41 1.31
CA MET A 107 -9.20 3.52 2.07
C MET A 107 -9.42 3.28 3.57
N VAL A 108 -8.34 2.94 4.28
CA VAL A 108 -8.36 2.65 5.73
C VAL A 108 -8.35 3.94 6.52
N GLY A 109 -9.29 4.09 7.45
CA GLY A 109 -9.31 5.19 8.41
C GLY A 109 -8.09 5.20 9.32
N TYR A 110 -7.86 6.32 10.00
CA TYR A 110 -6.70 6.52 10.85
C TYR A 110 -6.99 7.54 11.95
N ASP A 111 -6.18 7.48 13.01
CA ASP A 111 -6.08 8.53 14.02
C ASP A 111 -4.74 9.26 13.88
N MET A 112 -4.74 10.59 14.11
CA MET A 112 -3.47 11.33 14.17
C MET A 112 -2.87 11.18 15.56
N ILE A 113 -1.66 10.65 15.64
CA ILE A 113 -0.93 10.49 16.91
C ILE A 113 0.34 11.32 16.94
N GLU A 114 0.63 11.91 18.09
CA GLU A 114 1.86 12.66 18.33
C GLU A 114 3.00 11.71 18.68
N LEU A 115 4.19 11.99 18.18
CA LEU A 115 5.40 11.22 18.44
C LEU A 115 5.94 11.52 19.83
N ASP A 116 6.11 10.49 20.63
CA ASP A 116 6.66 10.54 22.00
C ASP A 116 8.19 10.68 22.05
N LYS A 117 8.87 10.32 20.97
CA LYS A 117 10.32 10.38 20.78
C LYS A 117 10.69 10.65 19.32
N ASP A 118 11.98 10.81 19.03
CA ASP A 118 12.50 10.89 17.68
C ASP A 118 12.46 9.51 16.98
N TYR A 119 11.99 9.49 15.74
CA TYR A 119 12.03 8.34 14.84
C TYR A 119 12.70 8.78 13.53
N ASP A 120 14.00 8.53 13.40
CA ASP A 120 14.83 8.95 12.27
C ASP A 120 14.64 10.44 11.93
N VAL A 121 14.09 10.75 10.76
CA VAL A 121 13.83 12.13 10.31
C VAL A 121 12.65 12.78 11.03
N PHE A 122 11.76 12.00 11.61
CA PHE A 122 10.57 12.48 12.32
C PHE A 122 10.93 12.82 13.78
N LYS A 123 10.67 14.05 14.20
CA LYS A 123 11.02 14.52 15.54
C LYS A 123 9.85 14.37 16.50
N LYS A 124 10.19 14.19 17.79
CA LYS A 124 9.21 14.24 18.89
C LYS A 124 8.31 15.48 18.74
N GLY A 125 7.02 15.30 18.94
CA GLY A 125 6.01 16.33 18.76
C GLY A 125 5.48 16.46 17.33
N ASN A 126 6.10 15.83 16.34
CA ASN A 126 5.48 15.66 15.02
C ASN A 126 4.30 14.70 15.14
N VAL A 127 3.41 14.72 14.16
CA VAL A 127 2.25 13.84 14.10
C VAL A 127 2.33 12.94 12.87
N TRP A 128 1.80 11.73 12.98
CA TRP A 128 1.59 10.83 11.84
C TRP A 128 0.28 10.06 11.97
N ALA A 129 -0.15 9.42 10.91
CA ALA A 129 -1.35 8.59 10.91
C ALA A 129 -1.08 7.23 11.57
N ASP A 130 -1.99 6.78 12.43
CA ASP A 130 -2.05 5.41 12.93
C ASP A 130 -3.27 4.73 12.34
N ALA A 131 -3.07 3.80 11.43
CA ALA A 131 -4.13 3.18 10.64
C ALA A 131 -5.02 2.28 11.50
N HIS A 132 -6.32 2.26 11.21
CA HIS A 132 -7.28 1.36 11.85
C HIS A 132 -7.09 -0.07 11.37
N ILE A 133 -6.34 -0.87 12.11
CA ILE A 133 -5.93 -2.24 11.72
C ILE A 133 -7.14 -3.17 11.52
N ASP A 134 -8.17 -3.04 12.36
CA ASP A 134 -9.38 -3.87 12.23
C ASP A 134 -10.13 -3.56 10.93
N GLU A 135 -10.21 -2.29 10.50
CA GLU A 135 -10.80 -1.92 9.21
C GLU A 135 -9.98 -2.46 8.03
N ALA A 136 -8.66 -2.43 8.12
CA ALA A 136 -7.80 -3.05 7.11
C ALA A 136 -8.05 -4.56 7.01
N ALA A 137 -8.23 -5.24 8.14
CA ALA A 137 -8.57 -6.66 8.17
C ALA A 137 -9.95 -6.94 7.54
N ASP A 138 -10.94 -6.09 7.79
CA ASP A 138 -12.28 -6.19 7.18
C ASP A 138 -12.20 -6.03 5.65
N TYR A 139 -11.38 -5.12 5.15
CA TYR A 139 -11.13 -5.00 3.70
C TYR A 139 -10.45 -6.24 3.12
N MET A 140 -9.49 -6.86 3.82
CA MET A 140 -8.87 -8.12 3.39
C MET A 140 -9.91 -9.23 3.26
N VAL A 141 -10.77 -9.40 4.28
CA VAL A 141 -11.87 -10.36 4.27
C VAL A 141 -12.79 -10.09 3.10
N ARG A 142 -13.23 -8.86 2.92
CA ARG A 142 -14.15 -8.47 1.85
C ARG A 142 -13.59 -8.71 0.46
N LEU A 143 -12.33 -8.39 0.22
CA LEU A 143 -11.68 -8.64 -1.07
C LEU A 143 -11.55 -10.14 -1.37
N TYR A 144 -11.36 -10.96 -0.34
CA TYR A 144 -11.31 -12.42 -0.47
C TYR A 144 -12.69 -13.03 -0.75
N GLU A 145 -13.72 -12.63 -0.02
CA GLU A 145 -15.06 -13.25 -0.06
C GLU A 145 -15.95 -12.71 -1.19
N ASP A 146 -15.82 -11.42 -1.54
CA ASP A 146 -16.65 -10.72 -2.51
C ASP A 146 -15.88 -10.45 -3.81
N LYS A 147 -16.05 -11.37 -4.78
CA LYS A 147 -15.39 -11.26 -6.09
C LYS A 147 -15.85 -10.05 -6.91
N GLU A 148 -17.07 -9.58 -6.75
CA GLU A 148 -17.57 -8.38 -7.43
C GLU A 148 -16.90 -7.12 -6.86
N TYR A 149 -16.80 -7.05 -5.54
CA TYR A 149 -16.07 -5.97 -4.88
C TYR A 149 -14.59 -5.95 -5.27
N TYR A 150 -13.92 -7.12 -5.26
CA TYR A 150 -12.54 -7.27 -5.72
C TYR A 150 -12.37 -6.75 -7.14
N ASN A 151 -13.18 -7.24 -8.08
CA ASN A 151 -13.09 -6.85 -9.50
C ASN A 151 -13.35 -5.35 -9.69
N THR A 152 -14.31 -4.78 -8.93
CA THR A 152 -14.60 -3.35 -8.96
C THR A 152 -13.38 -2.52 -8.57
N LYS A 153 -12.71 -2.88 -7.47
CA LYS A 153 -11.48 -2.18 -7.02
C LYS A 153 -10.34 -2.33 -8.00
N ALA A 154 -10.10 -3.54 -8.51
CA ALA A 154 -9.06 -3.83 -9.49
C ALA A 154 -9.25 -3.01 -10.78
N VAL A 155 -10.44 -3.07 -11.38
CA VAL A 155 -10.74 -2.41 -12.65
C VAL A 155 -10.74 -0.89 -12.52
N ASN A 156 -11.40 -0.35 -11.49
CA ASN A 156 -11.47 1.10 -11.29
C ASN A 156 -10.09 1.69 -10.96
N GLY A 157 -9.33 1.02 -10.07
CA GLY A 157 -7.98 1.43 -9.73
C GLY A 157 -7.06 1.43 -10.94
N GLN A 158 -7.11 0.36 -11.76
CA GLN A 158 -6.29 0.25 -12.97
C GLN A 158 -6.67 1.33 -14.01
N ALA A 159 -7.95 1.52 -14.26
CA ALA A 159 -8.42 2.52 -15.21
C ALA A 159 -7.97 3.92 -14.80
N TYR A 160 -8.16 4.27 -13.53
CA TYR A 160 -7.73 5.56 -13.01
C TYR A 160 -6.21 5.77 -13.12
N ALA A 161 -5.41 4.80 -12.68
CA ALA A 161 -3.97 4.91 -12.72
C ALA A 161 -3.44 5.05 -14.16
N ARG A 162 -3.98 4.28 -15.12
CA ARG A 162 -3.59 4.35 -16.53
C ARG A 162 -3.97 5.66 -17.20
N GLU A 163 -5.08 6.26 -16.81
CA GLU A 163 -5.54 7.53 -17.38
C GLU A 163 -4.81 8.73 -16.76
N HIS A 164 -4.68 8.77 -15.42
CA HIS A 164 -4.26 9.97 -14.71
C HIS A 164 -2.78 9.99 -14.32
N LEU A 165 -2.14 8.81 -14.16
CA LEU A 165 -0.75 8.70 -13.72
C LEU A 165 0.21 8.29 -14.86
N ALA A 166 -0.29 8.16 -16.09
CA ALA A 166 0.55 7.84 -17.22
C ALA A 166 1.44 9.04 -17.64
N TYR A 167 2.64 8.74 -18.14
CA TYR A 167 3.59 9.75 -18.65
C TYR A 167 2.96 10.71 -19.67
N LYS A 168 2.05 10.22 -20.50
CA LYS A 168 1.32 11.03 -21.47
C LYS A 168 0.57 12.18 -20.81
N ARG A 169 -0.14 11.90 -19.71
CA ARG A 169 -0.89 12.92 -18.96
C ARG A 169 0.03 14.01 -18.43
N SER A 170 1.15 13.63 -17.84
CA SER A 170 2.16 14.59 -17.37
C SER A 170 2.74 15.42 -18.52
N ALA A 171 3.04 14.80 -19.65
CA ALA A 171 3.52 15.48 -20.84
C ALA A 171 2.50 16.50 -21.39
N ASP A 172 1.21 16.14 -21.41
CA ASP A 172 0.14 17.02 -21.87
C ASP A 172 0.00 18.26 -20.95
N ILE A 173 0.04 18.06 -19.63
CA ILE A 173 -0.01 19.16 -18.64
C ILE A 173 1.19 20.11 -18.80
N VAL A 174 2.40 19.55 -18.91
CA VAL A 174 3.63 20.36 -19.10
C VAL A 174 3.55 21.14 -20.41
N SER A 175 3.17 20.48 -21.50
CA SER A 175 3.05 21.11 -22.83
C SER A 175 2.05 22.26 -22.82
N GLU A 176 0.89 22.05 -22.19
CA GLU A 176 -0.12 23.10 -22.06
C GLU A 176 0.39 24.28 -21.23
N ARG A 177 1.08 24.00 -20.12
CA ARG A 177 1.66 25.06 -19.29
C ARG A 177 2.71 25.88 -20.03
N LEU A 178 3.57 25.23 -20.82
CA LEU A 178 4.57 25.91 -21.64
C LEU A 178 3.91 26.81 -22.72
N ARG A 179 2.85 26.36 -23.39
CA ARG A 179 2.09 27.19 -24.33
C ARG A 179 1.53 28.45 -23.67
N GLN A 180 0.94 28.30 -22.47
CA GLN A 180 0.41 29.43 -21.70
C GLN A 180 1.47 30.46 -21.31
N ILE A 181 2.68 30.02 -21.00
CA ILE A 181 3.80 30.91 -20.70
C ILE A 181 4.23 31.68 -21.97
N HIS A 182 4.42 30.96 -23.08
CA HIS A 182 4.81 31.57 -24.36
C HIS A 182 3.77 32.56 -24.91
N SER A 183 2.48 32.32 -24.69
CA SER A 183 1.44 33.22 -25.16
C SER A 183 1.30 34.52 -24.35
N LYS A 184 1.98 34.63 -23.22
CA LYS A 184 2.01 35.83 -22.35
C LYS A 184 3.30 36.66 -22.50
N SER A 185 4.25 36.16 -23.30
CA SER A 185 5.48 36.86 -23.68
C SER A 185 5.32 37.58 -25.00
#